data_c862cd6cca849c849773a98f5f363994
#
_entry.id   c862cd6cca849c849773a98f5f363994
#
_cell.length_a   1.000
_cell.length_b   1.000
_cell.length_c   1.000
_cell.angle_alpha   90.00
_cell.angle_beta   90.00
_cell.angle_gamma   90.00
#
_symmetry.space_group_name_H-M   'P 1'
#
loop_
_entity.id
_entity.type
_entity.pdbx_description
1 polymer ?
#
loop_
_entity_poly.entity_id
_entity_poly.type
_entity_poly.pdbx_seq_one_letter_code
_entity_poly.pdbx_strand_id
1 'polypeptide(L)'
;MLSVYSVCLLLNRQKASINTLSFAAAVMLLVNPLNLWDIGFQMSFMAVLAILLFYRTLYHLITLRNVVASWLWGMTVVSIAAQIGTAPLVMYYFERFSSYFLITNFIVIPSATIILYGAVAMMLAMPFLALQQLIAKGLVAVATILNDTLATFARLPWASIEGIRISTMQLYLIYILVVSLTVLSAYLLKIKSHTRFKTKSKYTNGVEV
;
A
#
# COMPACT_ATOMS: atom_id res chain seq x y z
N MET A 1 -7.26 -13.03 -1.52
CA MET A 1 -7.27 -11.67 -2.09
C MET A 1 -6.61 -11.56 -3.48
N LEU A 2 -5.33 -11.88 -3.62
CA LEU A 2 -4.60 -11.76 -4.89
C LEU A 2 -5.24 -12.52 -6.05
N SER A 3 -5.72 -13.76 -5.83
CA SER A 3 -6.36 -14.57 -6.88
C SER A 3 -7.64 -13.92 -7.43
N VAL A 4 -8.51 -13.40 -6.56
CA VAL A 4 -9.75 -12.73 -6.96
C VAL A 4 -9.44 -11.42 -7.68
N TYR A 5 -8.44 -10.66 -7.20
CA TYR A 5 -7.98 -9.44 -7.84
C TYR A 5 -7.39 -9.70 -9.24
N SER A 6 -6.60 -10.78 -9.38
CA SER A 6 -6.02 -11.19 -10.68
C SER A 6 -7.10 -11.59 -11.69
N VAL A 7 -8.12 -12.31 -11.27
CA VAL A 7 -9.27 -12.66 -12.14
C VAL A 7 -10.02 -11.40 -12.58
N CYS A 8 -10.21 -10.42 -11.69
CA CYS A 8 -10.85 -9.15 -12.04
C CYS A 8 -10.02 -8.30 -13.01
N LEU A 9 -8.67 -8.34 -12.92
CA LEU A 9 -7.79 -7.66 -13.87
C LEU A 9 -7.87 -8.26 -15.28
N LEU A 10 -8.03 -9.59 -15.39
CA LEU A 10 -8.21 -10.29 -16.67
C LEU A 10 -9.50 -9.88 -17.39
N LEU A 11 -10.52 -9.42 -16.66
CA LEU A 11 -11.79 -8.91 -17.23
C LEU A 11 -11.71 -7.47 -17.77
N ASN A 12 -10.52 -6.90 -17.91
CA ASN A 12 -10.17 -5.68 -18.65
C ASN A 12 -11.02 -4.42 -18.35
N ARG A 13 -11.11 -4.02 -17.07
CA ARG A 13 -11.71 -2.74 -16.70
C ARG A 13 -10.73 -1.86 -15.92
N GLN A 14 -9.88 -1.14 -16.63
CA GLN A 14 -8.81 -0.29 -16.08
C GLN A 14 -9.28 0.91 -15.22
N LYS A 15 -10.57 1.13 -15.04
CA LYS A 15 -11.09 2.29 -14.26
C LYS A 15 -11.80 1.92 -12.96
N ALA A 16 -11.73 0.68 -12.51
CA ALA A 16 -12.57 0.20 -11.43
C ALA A 16 -11.79 -0.41 -10.25
N SER A 17 -10.65 0.15 -9.87
CA SER A 17 -9.85 -0.41 -8.78
C SER A 17 -10.63 -0.52 -7.46
N ILE A 18 -11.46 0.45 -7.12
CA ILE A 18 -12.32 0.40 -5.92
C ILE A 18 -13.44 -0.63 -6.10
N ASN A 19 -14.08 -0.69 -7.28
CA ASN A 19 -15.12 -1.68 -7.58
C ASN A 19 -14.56 -3.11 -7.53
N THR A 20 -13.33 -3.31 -8.04
CA THR A 20 -12.63 -4.60 -7.97
C THR A 20 -12.32 -4.99 -6.52
N LEU A 21 -11.89 -4.04 -5.70
CA LEU A 21 -11.66 -4.27 -4.27
C LEU A 21 -12.96 -4.63 -3.54
N SER A 22 -14.05 -3.90 -3.81
CA SER A 22 -15.37 -4.16 -3.23
C SER A 22 -15.93 -5.51 -3.67
N PHE A 23 -15.74 -5.88 -4.94
CA PHE A 23 -16.15 -7.19 -5.45
C PHE A 23 -15.36 -8.32 -4.77
N ALA A 24 -14.03 -8.16 -4.61
CA ALA A 24 -13.21 -9.13 -3.90
C ALA A 24 -13.64 -9.29 -2.44
N ALA A 25 -13.96 -8.18 -1.76
CA ALA A 25 -14.51 -8.20 -0.41
C ALA A 25 -15.83 -8.96 -0.34
N ALA A 26 -16.76 -8.65 -1.25
CA ALA A 26 -18.08 -9.29 -1.30
C ALA A 26 -17.96 -10.81 -1.51
N VAL A 27 -17.14 -11.26 -2.45
CA VAL A 27 -16.91 -12.69 -2.71
C VAL A 27 -16.34 -13.39 -1.46
N MET A 28 -15.33 -12.79 -0.81
CA MET A 28 -14.72 -13.39 0.38
C MET A 28 -15.68 -13.45 1.56
N LEU A 29 -16.55 -12.44 1.74
CA LEU A 29 -17.55 -12.41 2.81
C LEU A 29 -18.75 -13.33 2.51
N LEU A 30 -19.10 -13.55 1.25
CA LEU A 30 -20.13 -14.54 0.86
C LEU A 30 -19.67 -15.98 1.13
N VAL A 31 -18.39 -16.27 0.92
CA VAL A 31 -17.80 -17.59 1.21
C VAL A 31 -17.70 -17.83 2.71
N ASN A 32 -17.25 -16.84 3.46
CA ASN A 32 -17.15 -16.90 4.92
C ASN A 32 -17.36 -15.52 5.54
N PRO A 33 -18.54 -15.23 6.13
CA PRO A 33 -18.84 -13.94 6.74
C PRO A 33 -17.97 -13.65 7.97
N LEU A 34 -17.39 -14.66 8.62
CA LEU A 34 -16.50 -14.48 9.77
C LEU A 34 -15.18 -13.80 9.39
N ASN A 35 -14.81 -13.80 8.11
CA ASN A 35 -13.64 -13.05 7.63
C ASN A 35 -13.71 -11.55 7.96
N LEU A 36 -14.90 -11.00 8.19
CA LEU A 36 -15.05 -9.60 8.62
C LEU A 36 -14.33 -9.32 9.94
N TRP A 37 -14.28 -10.29 10.84
CA TRP A 37 -13.60 -10.18 12.14
C TRP A 37 -12.14 -10.62 12.10
N ASP A 38 -11.68 -11.14 10.97
CA ASP A 38 -10.28 -11.52 10.78
C ASP A 38 -9.40 -10.28 10.62
N ILE A 39 -8.38 -10.17 11.49
CA ILE A 39 -7.45 -9.03 11.52
C ILE A 39 -6.70 -8.93 10.19
N GLY A 40 -6.30 -10.07 9.61
CA GLY A 40 -5.59 -10.09 8.33
C GLY A 40 -6.45 -9.57 7.18
N PHE A 41 -7.75 -9.93 7.16
CA PHE A 41 -8.71 -9.39 6.21
C PHE A 41 -8.83 -7.88 6.35
N GLN A 42 -9.10 -7.38 7.57
CA GLN A 42 -9.28 -5.95 7.83
C GLN A 42 -8.03 -5.14 7.43
N MET A 43 -6.85 -5.57 7.89
CA MET A 43 -5.59 -4.85 7.59
C MET A 43 -5.28 -4.86 6.09
N SER A 44 -5.47 -5.99 5.41
CA SER A 44 -5.20 -6.12 3.97
C SER A 44 -6.13 -5.25 3.14
N PHE A 45 -7.43 -5.24 3.44
CA PHE A 45 -8.39 -4.39 2.71
C PHE A 45 -8.18 -2.91 2.99
N MET A 46 -7.90 -2.52 4.24
CA MET A 46 -7.61 -1.14 4.60
C MET A 46 -6.31 -0.63 3.97
N ALA A 47 -5.26 -1.47 3.90
CA ALA A 47 -4.03 -1.10 3.20
C ALA A 47 -4.28 -0.80 1.73
N VAL A 48 -4.95 -1.72 1.01
CA VAL A 48 -5.23 -1.55 -0.42
C VAL A 48 -6.17 -0.36 -0.67
N LEU A 49 -7.22 -0.21 0.14
CA LEU A 49 -8.14 0.93 0.05
C LEU A 49 -7.39 2.26 0.23
N ALA A 50 -6.54 2.37 1.24
CA ALA A 50 -5.74 3.56 1.49
C ALA A 50 -4.76 3.85 0.34
N ILE A 51 -4.10 2.82 -0.21
CA ILE A 51 -3.25 2.98 -1.39
C ILE A 51 -4.07 3.54 -2.57
N LEU A 52 -5.24 2.97 -2.86
CA LEU A 52 -6.10 3.42 -3.97
C LEU A 52 -6.57 4.87 -3.80
N LEU A 53 -6.84 5.30 -2.58
CA LEU A 53 -7.31 6.66 -2.28
C LEU A 53 -6.16 7.69 -2.29
N PHE A 54 -5.03 7.35 -1.68
CA PHE A 54 -3.94 8.31 -1.39
C PHE A 54 -2.81 8.29 -2.40
N TYR A 55 -2.53 7.15 -3.07
CA TYR A 55 -1.37 7.01 -3.94
C TYR A 55 -1.28 8.12 -4.98
N ARG A 56 -2.37 8.35 -5.73
CA ARG A 56 -2.40 9.34 -6.80
C ARG A 56 -2.14 10.75 -6.28
N THR A 57 -2.76 11.11 -5.16
CA THR A 57 -2.61 12.44 -4.55
C THR A 57 -1.19 12.66 -4.06
N LEU A 58 -0.63 11.70 -3.33
CA LEU A 58 0.73 11.79 -2.78
C LEU A 58 1.80 11.71 -3.88
N TYR A 59 1.61 10.86 -4.89
CA TYR A 59 2.60 10.70 -5.96
C TYR A 59 2.80 11.99 -6.77
N HIS A 60 1.73 12.74 -7.01
CA HIS A 60 1.79 14.01 -7.75
C HIS A 60 2.31 15.21 -6.94
N LEU A 61 2.61 15.04 -5.65
CA LEU A 61 3.22 16.11 -4.84
C LEU A 61 4.63 16.46 -5.32
N ILE A 62 5.39 15.45 -5.79
CA ILE A 62 6.76 15.62 -6.27
C ILE A 62 6.87 15.01 -7.67
N THR A 63 7.24 15.83 -8.64
CA THR A 63 7.54 15.40 -10.00
C THR A 63 9.05 15.21 -10.16
N LEU A 64 9.50 13.95 -10.18
CA LEU A 64 10.91 13.60 -10.33
C LEU A 64 11.21 13.24 -11.80
N ARG A 65 12.31 13.78 -12.34
CA ARG A 65 12.75 13.51 -13.72
C ARG A 65 13.59 12.23 -13.83
N ASN A 66 14.20 11.78 -12.73
CA ASN A 66 15.03 10.59 -12.69
C ASN A 66 14.18 9.33 -12.47
N VAL A 67 14.41 8.29 -13.29
CA VAL A 67 13.67 7.01 -13.20
C VAL A 67 13.88 6.33 -11.85
N VAL A 68 15.12 6.29 -11.34
CA VAL A 68 15.44 5.68 -10.03
C VAL A 68 14.78 6.46 -8.90
N ALA A 69 14.88 7.79 -8.92
CA ALA A 69 14.25 8.64 -7.90
C ALA A 69 12.71 8.52 -7.95
N SER A 70 12.11 8.42 -9.13
CA SER A 70 10.67 8.21 -9.30
C SER A 70 10.22 6.84 -8.77
N TRP A 71 11.02 5.80 -8.96
CA TRP A 71 10.75 4.46 -8.41
C TRP A 71 10.82 4.45 -6.88
N LEU A 72 11.88 5.03 -6.30
CA LEU A 72 12.01 5.19 -4.84
C LEU A 72 10.87 6.03 -4.26
N TRP A 73 10.50 7.10 -4.93
CA TRP A 73 9.36 7.93 -4.51
C TRP A 73 8.05 7.15 -4.57
N GLY A 74 7.82 6.35 -5.62
CA GLY A 74 6.67 5.48 -5.72
C GLY A 74 6.56 4.50 -4.55
N MET A 75 7.67 3.83 -4.16
CA MET A 75 7.71 2.95 -3.00
C MET A 75 7.40 3.69 -1.68
N THR A 76 7.97 4.89 -1.52
CA THR A 76 7.71 5.75 -0.35
C THR A 76 6.22 6.08 -0.24
N VAL A 77 5.61 6.50 -1.34
CA VAL A 77 4.20 6.87 -1.41
C VAL A 77 3.29 5.67 -1.10
N VAL A 78 3.58 4.50 -1.65
CA VAL A 78 2.82 3.27 -1.35
C VAL A 78 2.93 2.93 0.14
N SER A 79 4.13 3.01 0.72
CA SER A 79 4.37 2.72 2.13
C SER A 79 3.62 3.68 3.05
N ILE A 80 3.67 4.98 2.76
CA ILE A 80 2.94 6.00 3.53
C ILE A 80 1.43 5.80 3.40
N ALA A 81 0.92 5.56 2.19
CA ALA A 81 -0.50 5.36 1.95
C ALA A 81 -1.02 4.12 2.68
N ALA A 82 -0.30 2.99 2.60
CA ALA A 82 -0.64 1.78 3.33
C ALA A 82 -0.64 2.01 4.84
N GLN A 83 0.37 2.72 5.36
CA GLN A 83 0.49 3.03 6.79
C GLN A 83 -0.67 3.89 7.29
N ILE A 84 -1.13 4.89 6.52
CA ILE A 84 -2.30 5.69 6.87
C ILE A 84 -3.54 4.80 7.07
N GLY A 85 -3.72 3.79 6.23
CA GLY A 85 -4.83 2.86 6.34
C GLY A 85 -4.70 1.84 7.47
N THR A 86 -3.50 1.33 7.69
CA THR A 86 -3.29 0.22 8.63
C THR A 86 -2.87 0.65 10.02
N ALA A 87 -2.21 1.82 10.19
CA ALA A 87 -1.70 2.27 11.48
C ALA A 87 -2.76 2.29 12.59
N PRO A 88 -3.99 2.82 12.37
CA PRO A 88 -5.01 2.81 13.42
C PRO A 88 -5.39 1.40 13.87
N LEU A 89 -5.48 0.44 12.92
CA LEU A 89 -5.76 -0.97 13.23
C LEU A 89 -4.59 -1.63 13.97
N VAL A 90 -3.34 -1.36 13.53
CA VAL A 90 -2.15 -1.89 14.20
C VAL A 90 -2.09 -1.41 15.64
N MET A 91 -2.33 -0.12 15.89
CA MET A 91 -2.36 0.45 17.24
C MET A 91 -3.50 -0.13 18.07
N TYR A 92 -4.66 -0.39 17.46
CA TYR A 92 -5.82 -0.96 18.15
C TYR A 92 -5.63 -2.43 18.53
N TYR A 93 -5.11 -3.28 17.61
CA TYR A 93 -4.97 -4.72 17.85
C TYR A 93 -3.66 -5.11 18.55
N PHE A 94 -2.57 -4.38 18.28
CA PHE A 94 -1.23 -4.74 18.74
C PHE A 94 -0.66 -3.77 19.78
N GLU A 95 -1.36 -2.68 20.11
CA GLU A 95 -0.93 -1.64 21.06
C GLU A 95 0.46 -1.07 20.77
N ARG A 96 0.91 -1.13 19.51
CA ARG A 96 2.25 -0.69 19.08
C ARG A 96 2.23 0.00 17.73
N PHE A 97 3.20 0.89 17.50
CA PHE A 97 3.43 1.55 16.23
C PHE A 97 4.90 1.42 15.83
N SER A 98 5.18 0.94 14.62
CA SER A 98 6.55 0.83 14.11
C SER A 98 7.03 2.19 13.59
N SER A 99 8.11 2.72 14.17
CA SER A 99 8.69 4.01 13.75
C SER A 99 9.53 3.87 12.48
N TYR A 100 10.16 2.72 12.26
CA TYR A 100 11.04 2.46 11.12
C TYR A 100 10.33 1.84 9.91
N PHE A 101 8.98 1.88 9.86
CA PHE A 101 8.20 1.24 8.79
C PHE A 101 8.65 1.64 7.38
N LEU A 102 9.06 2.90 7.20
CA LEU A 102 9.47 3.40 5.90
C LEU A 102 10.76 2.72 5.43
N ILE A 103 11.77 2.68 6.30
CA ILE A 103 13.07 2.09 6.00
C ILE A 103 12.93 0.57 5.82
N THR A 104 12.21 -0.09 6.72
CA THR A 104 11.98 -1.54 6.62
C THR A 104 11.20 -1.90 5.36
N ASN A 105 10.24 -1.11 4.92
CA ASN A 105 9.50 -1.36 3.68
C ASN A 105 10.37 -1.27 2.43
N PHE A 106 11.41 -0.42 2.40
CA PHE A 106 12.38 -0.39 1.30
C PHE A 106 13.14 -1.71 1.15
N ILE A 107 13.30 -2.46 2.23
CA ILE A 107 13.98 -3.76 2.23
C ILE A 107 12.96 -4.90 2.03
N VAL A 108 11.83 -4.83 2.76
CA VAL A 108 10.79 -5.87 2.73
C VAL A 108 10.15 -6.00 1.36
N ILE A 109 9.76 -4.88 0.72
CA ILE A 109 9.01 -4.93 -0.55
C ILE A 109 9.83 -5.59 -1.66
N PRO A 110 11.09 -5.21 -1.95
CA PRO A 110 11.91 -5.89 -2.95
C PRO A 110 12.18 -7.35 -2.59
N SER A 111 12.50 -7.63 -1.32
CA SER A 111 12.78 -9.00 -0.86
C SER A 111 11.57 -9.90 -0.98
N ALA A 112 10.39 -9.43 -0.57
CA ALA A 112 9.13 -10.15 -0.74
C ALA A 112 8.80 -10.42 -2.21
N THR A 113 9.10 -9.46 -3.09
CA THR A 113 8.93 -9.60 -4.53
C THR A 113 9.84 -10.70 -5.08
N ILE A 114 11.12 -10.71 -4.69
CA ILE A 114 12.08 -11.76 -5.10
C ILE A 114 11.62 -13.13 -4.58
N ILE A 115 11.19 -13.21 -3.32
CA ILE A 115 10.70 -14.46 -2.71
C ILE A 115 9.46 -14.97 -3.45
N LEU A 116 8.50 -14.09 -3.77
CA LEU A 116 7.27 -14.46 -4.47
C LEU A 116 7.54 -14.99 -5.87
N TYR A 117 8.30 -14.25 -6.69
CA TYR A 117 8.65 -14.69 -8.04
C TYR A 117 9.57 -15.90 -8.04
N GLY A 118 10.48 -15.98 -7.08
CA GLY A 118 11.35 -17.14 -6.91
C GLY A 118 10.59 -18.40 -6.50
N ALA A 119 9.54 -18.27 -5.66
CA ALA A 119 8.66 -19.38 -5.31
C ALA A 119 7.89 -19.89 -6.54
N VAL A 120 7.37 -18.99 -7.38
CA VAL A 120 6.73 -19.36 -8.66
C VAL A 120 7.72 -20.03 -9.58
N ALA A 121 8.93 -19.49 -9.73
CA ALA A 121 9.99 -20.10 -10.53
C ALA A 121 10.39 -21.50 -10.02
N MET A 122 10.45 -21.68 -8.70
CA MET A 122 10.70 -22.98 -8.06
C MET A 122 9.60 -24.01 -8.39
N MET A 123 8.34 -23.58 -8.43
CA MET A 123 7.22 -24.45 -8.84
C MET A 123 7.33 -24.85 -10.33
N LEU A 124 7.70 -23.93 -11.21
CA LEU A 124 7.91 -24.21 -12.63
C LEU A 124 9.14 -25.09 -12.89
N ALA A 125 10.15 -25.01 -12.03
CA ALA A 125 11.35 -25.82 -12.08
C ALA A 125 11.19 -27.23 -11.49
N MET A 126 9.97 -27.64 -11.10
CA MET A 126 9.68 -28.95 -10.49
C MET A 126 10.24 -30.17 -11.25
N PRO A 127 10.24 -30.19 -12.62
CA PRO A 127 10.83 -31.31 -13.36
C PRO A 127 12.37 -31.37 -13.29
N PHE A 128 13.05 -30.29 -12.86
CA PHE A 128 14.51 -30.18 -12.83
C PHE A 128 15.01 -30.04 -11.39
N LEU A 129 15.25 -31.16 -10.69
CA LEU A 129 15.62 -31.20 -9.28
C LEU A 129 16.83 -30.32 -8.93
N ALA A 130 17.88 -30.32 -9.76
CA ALA A 130 19.08 -29.51 -9.54
C ALA A 130 18.78 -27.98 -9.59
N LEU A 131 17.95 -27.55 -10.55
CA LEU A 131 17.54 -26.15 -10.69
C LEU A 131 16.63 -25.72 -9.54
N GLN A 132 15.69 -26.58 -9.14
CA GLN A 132 14.82 -26.36 -8.00
C GLN A 132 15.60 -26.16 -6.70
N GLN A 133 16.60 -27.01 -6.44
CA GLN A 133 17.45 -26.89 -5.27
C GLN A 133 18.29 -25.60 -5.26
N LEU A 134 18.79 -25.19 -6.43
CA LEU A 134 19.53 -23.93 -6.56
C LEU A 134 18.65 -22.72 -6.24
N ILE A 135 17.43 -22.66 -6.80
CA ILE A 135 16.46 -21.60 -6.54
C ILE A 135 16.06 -21.60 -5.05
N ALA A 136 15.80 -22.78 -4.47
CA ALA A 136 15.45 -22.91 -3.07
C ALA A 136 16.54 -22.36 -2.13
N LYS A 137 17.82 -22.69 -2.39
CA LYS A 137 18.95 -22.15 -1.64
C LYS A 137 19.03 -20.62 -1.73
N GLY A 138 18.83 -20.07 -2.94
CA GLY A 138 18.78 -18.62 -3.14
C GLY A 138 17.63 -17.95 -2.35
N LEU A 139 16.43 -18.53 -2.37
CA LEU A 139 15.28 -18.03 -1.62
C LEU A 139 15.51 -18.08 -0.11
N VAL A 140 16.08 -19.16 0.40
CA VAL A 140 16.44 -19.28 1.83
C VAL A 140 17.45 -18.20 2.21
N ALA A 141 18.47 -17.96 1.39
CA ALA A 141 19.46 -16.91 1.66
C ALA A 141 18.80 -15.52 1.72
N VAL A 142 17.94 -15.18 0.75
CA VAL A 142 17.19 -13.90 0.76
C VAL A 142 16.30 -13.78 1.99
N ALA A 143 15.58 -14.84 2.36
CA ALA A 143 14.70 -14.84 3.53
C ALA A 143 15.51 -14.70 4.84
N THR A 144 16.67 -15.35 4.95
CA THR A 144 17.56 -15.23 6.11
C THR A 144 18.09 -13.81 6.25
N ILE A 145 18.62 -13.22 5.16
CA ILE A 145 19.12 -11.84 5.15
C ILE A 145 18.00 -10.87 5.54
N LEU A 146 16.79 -11.07 5.00
CA LEU A 146 15.63 -10.25 5.34
C LEU A 146 15.32 -10.34 6.84
N ASN A 147 15.22 -11.55 7.38
CA ASN A 147 14.90 -11.76 8.79
C ASN A 147 15.96 -11.17 9.73
N ASP A 148 17.24 -11.37 9.42
CA ASP A 148 18.36 -10.83 10.22
C ASP A 148 18.37 -9.30 10.19
N THR A 149 18.09 -8.72 9.03
CA THR A 149 17.95 -7.27 8.87
C THR A 149 16.79 -6.73 9.70
N LEU A 150 15.61 -7.35 9.61
CA LEU A 150 14.45 -6.95 10.40
C LEU A 150 14.67 -7.11 11.89
N ALA A 151 15.31 -8.20 12.32
CA ALA A 151 15.69 -8.44 13.72
C ALA A 151 16.64 -7.35 14.24
N THR A 152 17.56 -6.89 13.39
CA THR A 152 18.49 -5.80 13.73
C THR A 152 17.72 -4.49 13.92
N PHE A 153 16.82 -4.14 12.98
CA PHE A 153 15.97 -2.95 13.12
C PHE A 153 15.06 -3.02 14.35
N ALA A 154 14.52 -4.20 14.67
CA ALA A 154 13.67 -4.39 15.85
C ALA A 154 14.41 -4.17 17.19
N ARG A 155 15.73 -4.33 17.22
CA ARG A 155 16.57 -4.08 18.41
C ARG A 155 17.00 -2.63 18.57
N LEU A 156 16.78 -1.78 17.57
CA LEU A 156 17.14 -0.36 17.66
C LEU A 156 16.27 0.36 18.70
N PRO A 157 16.82 1.34 19.41
CA PRO A 157 16.02 2.18 20.30
C PRO A 157 14.93 2.89 19.49
N TRP A 158 13.73 2.96 20.04
CA TRP A 158 12.55 3.55 19.39
C TRP A 158 12.03 2.79 18.15
N ALA A 159 12.39 1.51 17.99
CA ALA A 159 11.92 0.68 16.88
C ALA A 159 10.40 0.53 16.87
N SER A 160 9.80 0.43 18.03
CA SER A 160 8.35 0.47 18.21
C SER A 160 7.99 1.35 19.40
N ILE A 161 6.96 2.15 19.23
CA ILE A 161 6.30 2.85 20.34
C ILE A 161 5.26 1.88 20.88
N GLU A 162 5.49 1.38 22.10
CA GLU A 162 4.61 0.42 22.76
C GLU A 162 3.68 1.13 23.77
N GLY A 163 2.58 0.47 24.14
CA GLY A 163 1.64 0.99 25.12
C GLY A 163 0.62 1.99 24.58
N ILE A 164 0.47 2.07 23.26
CA ILE A 164 -0.56 2.91 22.64
C ILE A 164 -1.90 2.18 22.73
N ARG A 165 -2.69 2.48 23.78
CA ARG A 165 -4.02 1.92 23.91
C ARG A 165 -5.04 2.83 23.25
N ILE A 166 -5.63 2.37 22.15
CA ILE A 166 -6.67 3.08 21.43
C ILE A 166 -8.02 2.40 21.72
N SER A 167 -8.98 3.18 22.22
CA SER A 167 -10.37 2.73 22.39
C SER A 167 -11.04 2.59 21.01
N THR A 168 -12.06 1.73 20.93
CA THR A 168 -12.87 1.55 19.71
C THR A 168 -13.45 2.88 19.21
N MET A 169 -13.87 3.77 20.11
CA MET A 169 -14.33 5.13 19.77
C MET A 169 -13.23 5.95 19.09
N GLN A 170 -12.01 5.90 19.61
CA GLN A 170 -10.87 6.62 19.05
C GLN A 170 -10.50 6.08 17.67
N LEU A 171 -10.58 4.76 17.46
CA LEU A 171 -10.36 4.14 16.17
C LEU A 171 -11.33 4.71 15.12
N TYR A 172 -12.63 4.75 15.41
CA TYR A 172 -13.62 5.32 14.49
C TYR A 172 -13.37 6.81 14.23
N LEU A 173 -13.03 7.59 15.26
CA LEU A 173 -12.73 9.01 15.11
C LEU A 173 -11.51 9.25 14.20
N ILE A 174 -10.45 8.44 14.33
CA ILE A 174 -9.26 8.53 13.47
C ILE A 174 -9.64 8.25 12.00
N TYR A 175 -10.45 7.21 11.73
CA TYR A 175 -10.89 6.94 10.36
C TYR A 175 -11.80 8.04 9.80
N ILE A 176 -12.71 8.58 10.59
CA ILE A 176 -13.54 9.73 10.17
C ILE A 176 -12.66 10.93 9.85
N LEU A 177 -11.64 11.21 10.66
CA LEU A 177 -10.69 12.30 10.41
C LEU A 177 -9.89 12.06 9.12
N VAL A 178 -9.40 10.84 8.90
CA VAL A 178 -8.68 10.46 7.67
C VAL A 178 -9.56 10.64 6.45
N VAL A 179 -10.82 10.18 6.48
CA VAL A 179 -11.79 10.36 5.39
C VAL A 179 -12.11 11.84 5.17
N SER A 180 -12.33 12.60 6.24
CA SER A 180 -12.58 14.05 6.15
C SER A 180 -11.43 14.80 5.49
N LEU A 181 -10.19 14.50 5.89
CA LEU A 181 -8.99 15.10 5.28
C LEU A 181 -8.83 14.73 3.80
N THR A 182 -9.19 13.49 3.40
CA THR A 182 -9.16 13.09 1.99
C THR A 182 -10.19 13.84 1.16
N VAL A 183 -11.41 13.95 1.65
CA VAL A 183 -12.47 14.70 0.97
C VAL A 183 -12.09 16.17 0.84
N LEU A 184 -11.57 16.77 1.92
CA LEU A 184 -11.11 18.16 1.93
C LEU A 184 -9.96 18.37 0.92
N SER A 185 -8.95 17.50 0.92
CA SER A 185 -7.82 17.60 -0.01
C SER A 185 -8.26 17.47 -1.48
N ALA A 186 -9.16 16.54 -1.78
CA ALA A 186 -9.75 16.37 -3.11
C ALA A 186 -10.55 17.61 -3.55
N TYR A 187 -11.30 18.22 -2.64
CA TYR A 187 -12.06 19.45 -2.90
C TYR A 187 -11.15 20.64 -3.17
N LEU A 188 -10.10 20.83 -2.36
CA LEU A 188 -9.12 21.91 -2.55
C LEU A 188 -8.34 21.76 -3.88
N LEU A 189 -7.97 20.54 -4.26
CA LEU A 189 -7.33 20.28 -5.55
C LEU A 189 -8.26 20.59 -6.73
N LYS A 190 -9.55 20.29 -6.61
CA LYS A 190 -10.56 20.61 -7.63
C LYS A 190 -10.73 22.12 -7.81
N ILE A 191 -10.75 22.88 -6.72
CA ILE A 191 -10.82 24.36 -6.77
C ILE A 191 -9.57 24.92 -7.45
N LYS A 192 -8.38 24.44 -7.09
CA LYS A 192 -7.09 24.90 -7.66
C LYS A 192 -7.00 24.63 -9.17
N SER A 193 -7.56 23.53 -9.65
CA SER A 193 -7.62 23.23 -11.08
C SER A 193 -8.58 24.17 -11.83
N HIS A 194 -9.71 24.51 -11.24
CA HIS A 194 -10.72 25.42 -11.82
C HIS A 194 -10.20 26.86 -11.94
N THR A 195 -9.47 27.34 -10.92
CA THR A 195 -8.86 28.68 -10.95
C THR A 195 -7.74 28.77 -11.99
N ARG A 196 -6.94 27.72 -12.16
CA ARG A 196 -5.88 27.67 -13.18
C ARG A 196 -6.43 27.72 -14.62
N PHE A 197 -7.57 27.09 -14.87
CA PHE A 197 -8.24 27.14 -16.17
C PHE A 197 -8.80 28.55 -16.48
N LYS A 198 -9.42 29.21 -15.50
CA LYS A 198 -9.96 30.57 -15.65
C LYS A 198 -8.87 31.60 -15.94
N THR A 199 -7.71 31.48 -15.29
CA THR A 199 -6.58 32.39 -15.51
C THR A 199 -5.99 32.21 -16.91
N LYS A 200 -5.88 30.97 -17.40
CA LYS A 200 -5.33 30.69 -18.74
C LYS A 200 -6.28 31.16 -19.86
N SER A 201 -7.60 31.03 -19.68
CA SER A 201 -8.60 31.55 -20.62
C SER A 201 -8.62 33.08 -20.73
N LYS A 202 -8.30 33.79 -19.63
CA LYS A 202 -8.26 35.25 -19.62
C LYS A 202 -7.05 35.81 -20.38
N TYR A 203 -5.94 35.07 -20.42
CA TYR A 203 -4.72 35.48 -21.15
C TYR A 203 -4.80 35.17 -22.66
N THR A 204 -5.60 34.18 -23.10
CA THR A 204 -5.77 33.85 -24.52
C THR A 204 -6.76 34.79 -25.21
N ASN A 205 -7.77 35.30 -24.52
CA ASN A 205 -8.75 36.23 -25.09
C ASN A 205 -8.32 37.69 -25.00
N GLY A 206 -7.16 38.02 -24.46
CA GLY A 206 -6.60 39.38 -24.36
C GLY A 206 -5.52 39.73 -25.39
N VAL A 207 -5.26 38.84 -26.35
CA VAL A 207 -4.20 39.01 -27.38
C VAL A 207 -4.82 39.27 -28.78
N GLU A 208 -6.15 39.31 -28.88
CA GLU A 208 -6.84 39.72 -30.12
C GLU A 208 -7.48 41.13 -29.95
N VAL A 209 -6.63 42.17 -29.91
CA VAL A 209 -7.02 43.58 -30.22
C VAL A 209 -5.80 44.26 -30.84
#